data_792a8b4cffa5478fda5733a8ceb45447
#
_entry.id   792a8b4cffa5478fda5733a8ceb45447
#
_cell.length_a   1.000
_cell.length_b   1.000
_cell.length_c   1.000
_cell.angle_alpha   90.00
_cell.angle_beta   90.00
_cell.angle_gamma   90.00
#
_symmetry.space_group_name_H-M   'P 1'
#
loop_
_entity.id
_entity.type
_entity.pdbx_description
1 polymer ?
#
loop_
_entity_poly.entity_id
_entity_poly.type
_entity_poly.pdbx_seq_one_letter_code
_entity_poly.pdbx_strand_id
1 'polypeptide(L)' 'NVAEKRLLTEQAEVMQKYVEILTARITIWREV' A
#
# COMPACT_ATOMS: atom_id res chain seq x y z
N ASN A 1 -2.14 -1.79 -23.50
CA ASN A 1 -0.87 -2.52 -23.46
C ASN A 1 -0.80 -3.39 -22.22
N VAL A 2 -0.45 -4.67 -22.41
CA VAL A 2 -0.41 -5.64 -21.31
C VAL A 2 0.65 -5.25 -20.27
N ALA A 3 1.79 -4.74 -20.72
CA ALA A 3 2.86 -4.34 -19.82
C ALA A 3 2.42 -3.19 -18.90
N GLU A 4 1.68 -2.24 -19.44
CA GLU A 4 1.18 -1.13 -18.63
C GLU A 4 0.17 -1.60 -17.61
N LYS A 5 -0.71 -2.50 -17.99
CA LYS A 5 -1.69 -3.04 -17.06
C LYS A 5 -1.03 -3.77 -15.91
N ARG A 6 0.02 -4.53 -16.22
CA ARG A 6 0.76 -5.25 -15.18
C ARG A 6 1.44 -4.29 -14.21
N LEU A 7 2.07 -3.24 -14.74
CA LEU A 7 2.73 -2.26 -13.90
C LEU A 7 1.74 -1.53 -13.01
N LEU A 8 0.58 -1.18 -13.55
CA LEU A 8 -0.46 -0.52 -12.75
C LEU A 8 -0.98 -1.44 -11.65
N THR A 9 -1.15 -2.72 -11.95
CA THR A 9 -1.60 -3.68 -10.95
C THR A 9 -0.57 -3.82 -9.83
N GLU A 10 0.71 -3.93 -10.18
CA GLU A 10 1.77 -4.03 -9.19
C GLU A 10 1.86 -2.76 -8.34
N GLN A 11 1.69 -1.61 -8.97
CA GLN A 11 1.70 -0.35 -8.25
C GLN A 11 0.56 -0.28 -7.25
N ALA A 12 -0.63 -0.72 -7.64
CA ALA A 12 -1.78 -0.73 -6.75
C ALA A 12 -1.55 -1.65 -5.55
N GLU A 13 -0.96 -2.81 -5.78
CA GLU A 13 -0.66 -3.76 -4.72
C GLU A 13 0.36 -3.20 -3.72
N VAL A 14 1.40 -2.55 -4.24
CA VAL A 14 2.43 -1.94 -3.40
C VAL A 14 1.83 -0.80 -2.59
N MET A 15 1.00 0.01 -3.21
CA MET A 15 0.35 1.13 -2.51
C MET A 15 -0.59 0.64 -1.43
N GLN A 16 -1.30 -0.45 -1.66
CA GLN A 16 -2.18 -1.03 -0.65
C GLN A 16 -1.37 -1.50 0.56
N LYS A 17 -0.25 -2.16 0.30
CA LYS A 17 0.62 -2.61 1.37
C LYS A 17 1.18 -1.44 2.16
N TYR A 18 1.52 -0.37 1.47
CA TYR A 18 2.02 0.84 2.12
C TYR A 18 0.95 1.44 3.04
N VAL A 19 -0.28 1.51 2.57
CA VAL A 19 -1.38 2.01 3.39
C VAL A 19 -1.59 1.14 4.62
N GLU A 20 -1.49 -0.17 4.48
CA GLU A 20 -1.63 -1.10 5.60
C GLU A 20 -0.55 -0.84 6.65
N ILE A 21 0.68 -0.63 6.21
CA ILE A 21 1.78 -0.35 7.12
C ILE A 21 1.58 0.99 7.82
N LEU A 22 1.16 2.01 7.08
CA LEU A 22 0.89 3.32 7.67
C LEU A 22 -0.24 3.25 8.70
N THR A 23 -1.28 2.50 8.39
CA THR A 23 -2.41 2.33 9.29
C THR A 23 -1.96 1.68 10.59
N ALA A 24 -1.12 0.65 10.48
CA ALA A 24 -0.60 -0.03 11.67
C ALA A 24 0.26 0.92 12.51
N ARG A 25 1.09 1.73 11.86
CA ARG A 25 1.94 2.69 12.57
C ARG A 25 1.11 3.74 13.29
N ILE A 26 0.10 4.25 12.62
CA ILE A 26 -0.79 5.25 13.22
C ILE A 26 -1.51 4.67 14.42
N THR A 27 -1.96 3.44 14.33
CA THR A 27 -2.64 2.75 15.43
C THR A 27 -1.72 2.65 16.64
N ILE A 28 -0.46 2.28 16.42
CA ILE A 28 0.53 2.19 17.50
C ILE A 28 0.75 3.56 18.14
N TRP A 29 0.90 4.60 17.32
CA TRP A 29 1.11 5.95 17.82
C TRP A 29 -0.06 6.45 18.65
N ARG A 30 -1.27 6.09 18.26
CA ARG A 30 -2.48 6.54 18.98
C ARG A 30 -2.63 5.84 20.32
N GLU A 31 -2.08 4.66 20.47
CA GLU A 31 -2.16 3.90 21.72
C GLU A 31 -1.05 4.23 22.69
N VAL A 32 -0.03 4.90 22.20
CA VAL A 32 1.06 5.38 23.05
C VAL A 32 0.74 6.76 23.59
#